data_797b3b8778839df3fc1b0019b606a985
#
_entry.id   797b3b8778839df3fc1b0019b606a985
#
_cell.length_a   1.000
_cell.length_b   1.000
_cell.length_c   1.000
_cell.angle_alpha   90.00
_cell.angle_beta   90.00
_cell.angle_gamma   90.00
#
_symmetry.space_group_name_H-M   'P 1'
#
loop_
_entity.id
_entity.type
_entity.pdbx_description
1 polymer ?
#
loop_
_entity_poly.entity_id
_entity_poly.type
_entity_poly.pdbx_seq_one_letter_code
_entity_poly.pdbx_strand_id
1 'polypeptide(L)'
;MWTDELFHVKKPIIALLHLRALPGDPLYEKDATMGEVIENAAREFQALQEGGVDGVLIANEFSLPYEKKVSYVTVAAMGRVVGELKKEIKVPFGVNIVSNPLATIDLAAAVEADMG
;
A
#
# COMPACT_ATOMS: atom_id res chain seq x y z
N MET A 1 3.91 0.07 24.88
CA MET A 1 3.12 -0.62 23.81
C MET A 1 3.72 -0.27 22.47
N TRP A 2 3.70 -1.18 21.51
CA TRP A 2 4.32 -0.93 20.19
C TRP A 2 3.75 0.32 19.48
N THR A 3 2.47 0.63 19.69
CA THR A 3 1.85 1.84 19.10
C THR A 3 2.46 3.12 19.63
N ASP A 4 2.81 3.16 20.91
CA ASP A 4 3.46 4.33 21.50
C ASP A 4 4.88 4.50 20.95
N GLU A 5 5.59 3.39 20.73
CA GLU A 5 6.96 3.40 20.21
C GLU A 5 7.00 3.80 18.74
N LEU A 6 6.07 3.26 17.93
CA LEU A 6 6.05 3.51 16.50
C LEU A 6 5.43 4.86 16.13
N PHE A 7 4.32 5.23 16.76
CA PHE A 7 3.55 6.42 16.39
C PHE A 7 3.71 7.58 17.35
N HIS A 8 4.31 7.36 18.50
CA HIS A 8 4.47 8.37 19.57
C HIS A 8 3.13 8.88 20.12
N VAL A 9 2.06 8.11 19.96
CA VAL A 9 0.72 8.40 20.48
C VAL A 9 0.07 7.13 20.99
N LYS A 10 -0.80 7.25 21.99
CA LYS A 10 -1.47 6.09 22.60
C LYS A 10 -2.57 5.50 21.74
N LYS A 11 -3.26 6.34 20.97
CA LYS A 11 -4.38 5.92 20.12
C LYS A 11 -4.14 6.43 18.70
N PRO A 12 -3.25 5.78 17.94
CA PRO A 12 -2.94 6.25 16.60
C PRO A 12 -4.10 6.03 15.64
N ILE A 13 -4.24 6.96 14.70
CA ILE A 13 -5.18 6.85 13.60
C ILE A 13 -4.40 6.31 12.41
N ILE A 14 -4.75 5.11 11.96
CA ILE A 14 -4.14 4.47 10.80
C ILE A 14 -5.14 4.49 9.66
N ALA A 15 -4.83 5.20 8.60
CA ALA A 15 -5.69 5.29 7.42
C ALA A 15 -5.37 4.16 6.44
N LEU A 16 -6.38 3.73 5.68
CA LEU A 16 -6.20 2.74 4.63
C LEU A 16 -6.10 3.45 3.29
N LEU A 17 -5.06 3.13 2.53
CA LEU A 17 -4.89 3.57 1.16
C LEU A 17 -5.17 2.38 0.25
N HIS A 18 -6.30 2.40 -0.43
CA HIS A 18 -6.69 1.33 -1.35
C HIS A 18 -6.18 1.65 -2.75
N LEU A 19 -5.20 0.88 -3.22
CA LEU A 19 -4.68 1.05 -4.57
C LEU A 19 -5.74 0.69 -5.59
N ARG A 20 -5.72 1.35 -6.72
CA ARG A 20 -6.56 0.99 -7.85
C ARG A 20 -6.11 -0.35 -8.41
N ALA A 21 -6.94 -0.97 -9.26
CA ALA A 21 -6.62 -2.24 -9.87
C ALA A 21 -5.23 -2.21 -10.51
N LEU A 22 -4.48 -3.30 -10.34
CA LEU A 22 -3.10 -3.43 -10.78
C LEU A 22 -3.02 -4.29 -12.05
N PRO A 23 -1.92 -4.21 -12.83
CA PRO A 23 -1.75 -5.08 -13.98
C PRO A 23 -1.97 -6.55 -13.61
N GLY A 24 -2.74 -7.26 -14.42
CA GLY A 24 -3.13 -8.64 -14.14
C GLY A 24 -4.46 -8.78 -13.39
N ASP A 25 -4.96 -7.72 -12.78
CA ASP A 25 -6.25 -7.76 -12.11
C ASP A 25 -7.40 -7.62 -13.11
N PRO A 26 -8.53 -8.34 -12.89
CA PRO A 26 -9.68 -8.25 -13.80
C PRO A 26 -10.25 -6.84 -13.96
N LEU A 27 -10.13 -6.01 -12.93
CA LEU A 27 -10.64 -4.63 -12.97
C LEU A 27 -9.66 -3.63 -13.58
N TYR A 28 -8.45 -4.09 -13.97
CA TYR A 28 -7.46 -3.21 -14.61
C TYR A 28 -7.89 -2.92 -16.04
N GLU A 29 -8.15 -1.65 -16.33
CA GLU A 29 -8.65 -1.27 -17.64
C GLU A 29 -7.59 -1.42 -18.72
N LYS A 30 -8.03 -1.69 -19.98
CA LYS A 30 -7.15 -1.91 -21.11
C LYS A 30 -6.18 -0.75 -21.34
N ASP A 31 -6.66 0.46 -21.16
CA ASP A 31 -5.87 1.67 -21.40
C ASP A 31 -5.22 2.25 -20.13
N ALA A 32 -5.37 1.55 -18.99
CA ALA A 32 -4.78 2.00 -17.73
C ALA A 32 -3.26 1.84 -17.77
N THR A 33 -2.57 2.69 -17.03
CA THR A 33 -1.11 2.65 -16.91
C THR A 33 -0.66 2.62 -15.46
N MET A 34 0.52 2.09 -15.21
CA MET A 34 1.11 2.13 -13.88
C MET A 34 1.34 3.58 -13.42
N GLY A 35 1.64 4.48 -14.36
CA GLY A 35 1.78 5.90 -14.04
C GLY A 35 0.52 6.48 -13.42
N GLU A 36 -0.64 6.12 -13.93
CA GLU A 36 -1.92 6.56 -13.37
C GLU A 36 -2.16 5.99 -11.97
N VAL A 37 -1.83 4.71 -11.77
CA VAL A 37 -1.95 4.07 -10.46
C VAL A 37 -1.06 4.77 -9.44
N ILE A 38 0.19 5.02 -9.80
CA ILE A 38 1.17 5.68 -8.94
C ILE A 38 0.73 7.11 -8.62
N GLU A 39 0.32 7.86 -9.63
CA GLU A 39 -0.12 9.25 -9.46
C GLU A 39 -1.33 9.34 -8.53
N ASN A 40 -2.32 8.46 -8.72
CA ASN A 40 -3.49 8.42 -7.87
C ASN A 40 -3.11 8.08 -6.42
N ALA A 41 -2.23 7.10 -6.23
CA ALA A 41 -1.75 6.71 -4.91
C ALA A 41 -0.99 7.85 -4.22
N ALA A 42 -0.13 8.53 -4.97
CA ALA A 42 0.64 9.66 -4.43
C ALA A 42 -0.28 10.79 -3.96
N ARG A 43 -1.29 11.11 -4.74
CA ARG A 43 -2.26 12.16 -4.40
C ARG A 43 -3.06 11.80 -3.14
N GLU A 44 -3.52 10.56 -3.05
CA GLU A 44 -4.26 10.10 -1.88
C GLU A 44 -3.37 10.03 -0.63
N PHE A 45 -2.15 9.57 -0.78
CA PHE A 45 -1.20 9.50 0.34
C PHE A 45 -0.90 10.89 0.89
N GLN A 46 -0.66 11.84 0.00
CA GLN A 46 -0.42 13.23 0.37
C GLN A 46 -1.60 13.81 1.15
N ALA A 47 -2.82 13.58 0.67
CA ALA A 47 -4.02 14.06 1.34
C ALA A 47 -4.17 13.46 2.74
N LEU A 48 -3.86 12.17 2.90
CA LEU A 48 -3.92 11.51 4.21
C LEU A 48 -2.88 12.09 5.18
N GLN A 49 -1.65 12.33 4.71
CA GLN A 49 -0.62 12.94 5.54
C GLN A 49 -0.99 14.35 5.95
N GLU A 50 -1.50 15.17 5.04
CA GLU A 50 -1.96 16.52 5.33
C GLU A 50 -3.15 16.53 6.30
N GLY A 51 -3.96 15.48 6.27
CA GLY A 51 -5.08 15.31 7.19
C GLY A 51 -4.66 14.94 8.61
N GLY A 52 -3.38 14.65 8.85
CA GLY A 52 -2.85 14.40 10.18
C GLY A 52 -2.98 12.98 10.69
N VAL A 53 -3.10 11.98 9.80
CA VAL A 53 -3.12 10.57 10.23
C VAL A 53 -1.75 10.17 10.79
N ASP A 54 -1.76 9.20 11.69
CA ASP A 54 -0.53 8.74 12.35
C ASP A 54 0.21 7.67 11.56
N GLY A 55 -0.49 6.96 10.70
CA GLY A 55 0.10 5.95 9.82
C GLY A 55 -0.81 5.63 8.65
N VAL A 56 -0.28 4.92 7.66
CA VAL A 56 -1.04 4.52 6.47
C VAL A 56 -0.75 3.05 6.13
N LEU A 57 -1.81 2.29 5.86
CA LEU A 57 -1.71 0.92 5.38
C LEU A 57 -2.10 0.90 3.89
N ILE A 58 -1.18 0.49 3.04
CA ILE A 58 -1.37 0.42 1.58
C ILE A 58 -1.79 -1.00 1.20
N ALA A 59 -2.95 -1.14 0.57
CA ALA A 59 -3.52 -2.45 0.26
C ALA A 59 -4.07 -2.51 -1.16
N ASN A 60 -4.12 -3.72 -1.72
CA ASN A 60 -4.65 -3.99 -3.06
C ASN A 60 -6.15 -4.32 -3.06
N GLU A 61 -6.96 -3.48 -2.42
CA GLU A 61 -8.40 -3.73 -2.24
C GLU A 61 -9.19 -3.84 -3.56
N PHE A 62 -8.71 -3.22 -4.63
CA PHE A 62 -9.38 -3.29 -5.94
C PHE A 62 -8.90 -4.44 -6.83
N SER A 63 -8.05 -5.32 -6.29
CA SER A 63 -7.58 -6.52 -7.00
C SER A 63 -8.59 -7.66 -6.84
N LEU A 64 -9.79 -7.46 -7.35
CA LEU A 64 -10.89 -8.44 -7.23
C LEU A 64 -10.99 -9.31 -8.47
N PRO A 65 -11.34 -10.62 -8.34
CA PRO A 65 -11.46 -11.38 -7.09
C PRO A 65 -10.10 -11.64 -6.45
N TYR A 66 -10.07 -11.72 -5.12
CA TYR A 66 -8.81 -11.97 -4.41
C TYR A 66 -8.33 -13.40 -4.64
N GLU A 67 -7.06 -13.55 -4.97
CA GLU A 67 -6.44 -14.83 -5.20
C GLU A 67 -5.77 -15.34 -3.92
N LYS A 68 -5.85 -16.66 -3.67
CA LYS A 68 -5.15 -17.26 -2.53
C LYS A 68 -3.64 -17.21 -2.72
N LYS A 69 -3.20 -17.20 -3.97
CA LYS A 69 -1.80 -17.05 -4.36
C LYS A 69 -1.75 -16.00 -5.46
N VAL A 70 -1.24 -14.82 -5.13
CA VAL A 70 -1.15 -13.72 -6.11
C VAL A 70 -0.11 -14.03 -7.18
N SER A 71 -0.32 -13.44 -8.35
CA SER A 71 0.65 -13.49 -9.43
C SER A 71 1.87 -12.62 -9.10
N TYR A 72 2.99 -12.92 -9.72
CA TYR A 72 4.21 -12.13 -9.51
C TYR A 72 4.01 -10.66 -9.91
N VAL A 73 3.17 -10.39 -10.91
CA VAL A 73 2.94 -9.01 -11.35
C VAL A 73 2.26 -8.18 -10.25
N THR A 74 1.40 -8.77 -9.45
CA THR A 74 0.76 -8.04 -8.33
C THR A 74 1.80 -7.57 -7.32
N VAL A 75 2.69 -8.47 -6.90
CA VAL A 75 3.74 -8.13 -5.94
C VAL A 75 4.69 -7.08 -6.52
N ALA A 76 5.11 -7.28 -7.77
CA ALA A 76 6.01 -6.34 -8.45
C ALA A 76 5.36 -4.96 -8.62
N ALA A 77 4.08 -4.91 -8.99
CA ALA A 77 3.37 -3.66 -9.19
C ALA A 77 3.23 -2.90 -7.87
N MET A 78 2.87 -3.57 -6.79
CA MET A 78 2.78 -2.95 -5.46
C MET A 78 4.15 -2.45 -5.00
N GLY A 79 5.20 -3.24 -5.23
CA GLY A 79 6.57 -2.82 -4.91
C GLY A 79 6.96 -1.55 -5.63
N ARG A 80 6.58 -1.43 -6.91
CA ARG A 80 6.85 -0.22 -7.69
C ARG A 80 6.08 0.98 -7.16
N VAL A 81 4.79 0.81 -6.87
CA VAL A 81 3.97 1.92 -6.34
C VAL A 81 4.56 2.42 -5.03
N VAL A 82 4.79 1.52 -4.08
CA VAL A 82 5.31 1.91 -2.77
C VAL A 82 6.71 2.50 -2.88
N GLY A 83 7.56 1.92 -3.72
CA GLY A 83 8.91 2.44 -3.97
C GLY A 83 8.90 3.86 -4.51
N GLU A 84 7.99 4.17 -5.43
CA GLU A 84 7.84 5.53 -5.96
C GLU A 84 7.32 6.50 -4.90
N LEU A 85 6.44 6.03 -3.99
CA LEU A 85 5.90 6.87 -2.93
C LEU A 85 6.88 7.12 -1.80
N LYS A 86 7.87 6.26 -1.62
CA LYS A 86 8.70 6.23 -0.42
C LYS A 86 9.38 7.55 -0.11
N LYS A 87 9.76 8.31 -1.12
CA LYS A 87 10.42 9.62 -0.96
C LYS A 87 9.52 10.63 -0.27
N GLU A 88 8.20 10.48 -0.38
CA GLU A 88 7.22 11.41 0.15
C GLU A 88 6.57 10.93 1.43
N ILE A 89 6.88 9.70 1.86
CA ILE A 89 6.30 9.11 3.07
C ILE A 89 6.97 9.70 4.30
N LYS A 90 6.19 10.38 5.14
CA LYS A 90 6.65 11.02 6.37
C LYS A 90 6.07 10.39 7.62
N VAL A 91 5.15 9.42 7.47
CA VAL A 91 4.53 8.72 8.59
C VAL A 91 4.83 7.24 8.48
N PRO A 92 4.75 6.47 9.60
CA PRO A 92 4.87 5.02 9.50
C PRO A 92 3.87 4.46 8.51
N PHE A 93 4.30 3.49 7.71
CA PHE A 93 3.43 2.86 6.73
C PHE A 93 3.54 1.35 6.77
N GLY A 94 2.48 0.71 6.32
CA GLY A 94 2.44 -0.73 6.16
C GLY A 94 1.91 -1.11 4.80
N VAL A 95 2.00 -2.38 4.48
CA VAL A 95 1.49 -2.93 3.23
C VAL A 95 0.67 -4.18 3.52
N ASN A 96 -0.31 -4.45 2.68
CA ASN A 96 -1.12 -5.65 2.77
C ASN A 96 -1.53 -6.12 1.37
N ILE A 97 -1.16 -7.35 1.04
CA ILE A 97 -1.67 -8.02 -0.15
C ILE A 97 -2.81 -8.90 0.35
N VAL A 98 -4.03 -8.53 0.03
CA VAL A 98 -5.23 -9.13 0.59
C VAL A 98 -5.23 -10.65 0.43
N SER A 99 -5.45 -11.38 1.53
CA SER A 99 -5.48 -12.84 1.61
C SER A 99 -4.16 -13.54 1.28
N ASN A 100 -3.03 -12.81 1.29
CA ASN A 100 -1.72 -13.36 0.94
C ASN A 100 -0.65 -12.95 1.95
N PRO A 101 -0.61 -13.57 3.16
CA PRO A 101 0.32 -13.16 4.20
C PRO A 101 1.79 -13.32 3.84
N LEU A 102 2.16 -14.38 3.12
CA LEU A 102 3.58 -14.56 2.71
C LEU A 102 4.02 -13.49 1.73
N ALA A 103 3.18 -13.19 0.72
CA ALA A 103 3.48 -12.13 -0.23
C ALA A 103 3.54 -10.77 0.47
N THR A 104 2.69 -10.54 1.48
CA THR A 104 2.70 -9.31 2.27
C THR A 104 4.03 -9.15 3.00
N ILE A 105 4.53 -10.22 3.64
CA ILE A 105 5.80 -10.19 4.35
C ILE A 105 6.95 -9.88 3.39
N ASP A 106 6.98 -10.53 2.23
CA ASP A 106 8.03 -10.31 1.24
C ASP A 106 8.00 -8.88 0.70
N LEU A 107 6.81 -8.35 0.42
CA LEU A 107 6.67 -6.97 -0.02
C LEU A 107 7.10 -6.00 1.06
N ALA A 108 6.67 -6.22 2.30
CA ALA A 108 7.03 -5.35 3.42
C ALA A 108 8.54 -5.27 3.60
N ALA A 109 9.23 -6.40 3.46
CA ALA A 109 10.69 -6.44 3.56
C ALA A 109 11.35 -5.64 2.42
N ALA A 110 10.86 -5.81 1.19
CA ALA A 110 11.43 -5.15 0.01
C ALA A 110 11.29 -3.64 0.06
N VAL A 111 10.17 -3.12 0.58
CA VAL A 111 9.91 -1.68 0.65
C VAL A 111 10.23 -1.08 2.02
N GLU A 112 10.72 -1.89 2.94
CA GLU A 112 11.07 -1.47 4.29
C GLU A 112 9.89 -0.86 5.04
N ALA A 113 8.74 -1.53 4.96
CA ALA A 113 7.54 -1.10 5.66
C ALA A 113 7.67 -1.27 7.18
N ASP A 114 7.02 -0.39 7.93
CA ASP A 114 7.00 -0.45 9.40
C ASP A 114 6.07 -1.53 9.93
N MET A 115 5.10 -1.96 9.12
CA MET A 115 4.13 -2.99 9.50
C MET A 115 3.59 -3.70 8.25
N GLY A 116 3.07 -4.88 8.45
CA GLY A 116 2.55 -5.68 7.35
C GLY A 116 1.26 -6.41 7.65
#